data_6d0600b047f89828d0e67b0c979edbcd
#
_entry.id   6d0600b047f89828d0e67b0c979edbcd
#
_cell.length_a   1.000
_cell.length_b   1.000
_cell.length_c   1.000
_cell.angle_alpha   90.00
_cell.angle_beta   90.00
_cell.angle_gamma   90.00
#
_symmetry.space_group_name_H-M   'P 1'
#
loop_
_entity.id
_entity.type
_entity.pdbx_description
1 polymer ?
#
loop_
_entity_poly.entity_id
_entity_poly.type
_entity_poly.pdbx_seq_one_letter_code
_entity_poly.pdbx_strand_id
1 'polypeptide(L)'
;MMNPANVELITRLPSLGLPQCHLTAGCLFQAVWNARAQQKPATGVKDYDVFYFDEDLSWEAEDAVIKRVGELCADIGVTLEVKNQARVHLWYEQRFGAPYPELASARDGIDRYLVECTCVGIDVGTRELYAPNGLADLHDGILRRNPKNPQPQAFFAKALSYQARWPWLTIPGEPASA
;
A
#
# COMPACT_ATOMS: atom_id res chain seq x y z
N MET A 1 4.97 -18.63 3.22
CA MET A 1 6.30 -18.13 2.75
C MET A 1 6.22 -16.62 2.68
N MET A 2 7.21 -15.89 3.21
CA MET A 2 7.22 -14.41 3.22
C MET A 2 7.82 -13.89 1.90
N ASN A 3 7.41 -12.67 1.47
CA ASN A 3 8.07 -11.97 0.37
C ASN A 3 9.46 -11.53 0.83
N PRO A 4 10.56 -12.01 0.21
CA PRO A 4 11.92 -11.71 0.67
C PRO A 4 12.23 -10.21 0.69
N ALA A 5 11.78 -9.45 -0.30
CA ALA A 5 11.99 -8.00 -0.35
C ALA A 5 11.30 -7.29 0.83
N ASN A 6 10.10 -7.72 1.24
CA ASN A 6 9.45 -7.17 2.43
C ASN A 6 10.30 -7.37 3.69
N VAL A 7 10.93 -8.55 3.83
CA VAL A 7 11.81 -8.86 4.98
C VAL A 7 13.01 -7.92 5.01
N GLU A 8 13.66 -7.74 3.86
CA GLU A 8 14.81 -6.83 3.75
C GLU A 8 14.40 -5.38 4.05
N LEU A 9 13.29 -4.90 3.47
CA LEU A 9 12.79 -3.53 3.69
C LEU A 9 12.44 -3.28 5.16
N ILE A 10 11.68 -4.18 5.80
CA ILE A 10 11.32 -4.06 7.23
C ILE A 10 12.57 -4.11 8.13
N THR A 11 13.62 -4.78 7.70
CA THR A 11 14.88 -4.89 8.46
C THR A 11 15.73 -3.63 8.32
N ARG A 12 15.79 -3.03 7.14
CA ARG A 12 16.71 -1.91 6.85
C ARG A 12 16.11 -0.53 7.12
N LEU A 13 14.83 -0.30 6.75
CA LEU A 13 14.19 1.01 6.86
C LEU A 13 14.24 1.66 8.26
N PRO A 14 14.18 0.90 9.39
CA PRO A 14 14.30 1.50 10.72
C PRO A 14 15.58 2.32 10.93
N SER A 15 16.68 1.99 10.24
CA SER A 15 17.95 2.71 10.35
C SER A 15 17.89 4.16 9.87
N LEU A 16 16.88 4.50 9.06
CA LEU A 16 16.68 5.86 8.56
C LEU A 16 15.96 6.78 9.54
N GLY A 17 15.35 6.24 10.60
CA GLY A 17 14.65 7.02 11.61
C GLY A 17 13.44 7.82 11.08
N LEU A 18 12.80 7.37 9.99
CA LEU A 18 11.66 8.06 9.41
C LEU A 18 10.44 7.98 10.35
N PRO A 19 9.79 9.12 10.67
CA PRO A 19 8.66 9.11 11.58
C PRO A 19 7.47 8.37 10.97
N GLN A 20 6.80 7.53 11.79
CA GLN A 20 5.63 6.73 11.40
C GLN A 20 5.84 5.90 10.11
N CYS A 21 7.03 5.38 9.89
CA CYS A 21 7.37 4.67 8.67
C CYS A 21 6.65 3.31 8.58
N HIS A 22 5.93 3.09 7.47
CA HIS A 22 5.22 1.86 7.17
C HIS A 22 5.59 1.32 5.79
N LEU A 23 5.83 0.02 5.70
CA LEU A 23 5.73 -0.71 4.45
C LEU A 23 4.27 -1.07 4.24
N THR A 24 3.71 -0.84 3.04
CA THR A 24 2.26 -0.94 2.81
C THR A 24 1.88 -1.38 1.40
N ALA A 25 0.60 -1.45 1.12
CA ALA A 25 0.01 -1.69 -0.20
C ALA A 25 0.32 -3.08 -0.81
N GLY A 26 0.56 -3.08 -2.14
CA GLY A 26 0.61 -4.27 -2.98
C GLY A 26 1.59 -5.34 -2.54
N CYS A 27 2.75 -4.96 -2.05
CA CYS A 27 3.77 -5.90 -1.59
C CYS A 27 3.32 -6.76 -0.39
N LEU A 28 2.34 -6.29 0.39
CA LEU A 28 1.77 -7.01 1.53
C LEU A 28 0.56 -7.85 1.12
N PHE A 29 -0.54 -7.22 0.65
CA PHE A 29 -1.77 -7.95 0.39
C PHE A 29 -1.68 -8.92 -0.80
N GLN A 30 -0.90 -8.58 -1.83
CA GLN A 30 -0.69 -9.49 -2.97
C GLN A 30 0.06 -10.76 -2.56
N ALA A 31 0.93 -10.69 -1.56
CA ALA A 31 1.60 -11.89 -1.06
C ALA A 31 0.61 -12.90 -0.46
N VAL A 32 -0.47 -12.43 0.20
CA VAL A 32 -1.55 -13.29 0.70
C VAL A 32 -2.31 -13.94 -0.46
N TRP A 33 -2.72 -13.16 -1.45
CA TRP A 33 -3.46 -13.68 -2.62
C TRP A 33 -2.62 -14.61 -3.48
N ASN A 34 -1.33 -14.29 -3.67
CA ASN A 34 -0.37 -15.16 -4.36
C ASN A 34 -0.21 -16.51 -3.64
N ALA A 35 -0.10 -16.49 -2.31
CA ALA A 35 0.01 -17.72 -1.53
C ALA A 35 -1.23 -18.63 -1.70
N ARG A 36 -2.43 -18.05 -1.69
CA ARG A 36 -3.68 -18.78 -1.94
C ARG A 36 -3.75 -19.33 -3.38
N ALA A 37 -3.21 -18.60 -4.35
CA ALA A 37 -3.08 -19.03 -5.74
C ALA A 37 -1.89 -19.96 -6.00
N GLN A 38 -1.18 -20.41 -4.95
CA GLN A 38 0.01 -21.26 -5.02
C GLN A 38 1.16 -20.64 -5.84
N GLN A 39 1.25 -19.33 -5.86
CA GLN A 39 2.30 -18.56 -6.50
C GLN A 39 3.37 -18.10 -5.50
N LYS A 40 4.54 -17.69 -6.00
CA LYS A 40 5.57 -17.07 -5.15
C LYS A 40 5.04 -15.73 -4.60
N PRO A 41 5.32 -15.36 -3.33
CA PRO A 41 4.77 -14.16 -2.70
C PRO A 41 5.02 -12.86 -3.46
N ALA A 42 6.15 -12.73 -4.14
CA ALA A 42 6.51 -11.54 -4.91
C ALA A 42 5.98 -11.53 -6.36
N THR A 43 5.23 -12.56 -6.80
CA THR A 43 4.76 -12.65 -8.18
C THR A 43 3.89 -11.44 -8.54
N GLY A 44 4.33 -10.70 -9.58
CA GLY A 44 3.59 -9.55 -10.11
C GLY A 44 3.49 -8.33 -9.18
N VAL A 45 4.26 -8.30 -8.09
CA VAL A 45 4.45 -7.07 -7.30
C VAL A 45 5.33 -6.13 -8.12
N LYS A 46 4.80 -4.96 -8.47
CA LYS A 46 5.48 -3.98 -9.33
C LYS A 46 6.32 -3.00 -8.52
N ASP A 47 5.78 -2.59 -7.38
CA ASP A 47 6.30 -1.55 -6.51
C ASP A 47 6.10 -1.91 -5.04
N TYR A 48 6.88 -1.27 -4.21
CA TYR A 48 6.87 -1.42 -2.75
C TYR A 48 6.67 -0.03 -2.15
N ASP A 49 5.50 0.19 -1.57
CA ASP A 49 5.10 1.49 -1.03
C ASP A 49 5.65 1.68 0.38
N VAL A 50 6.41 2.75 0.56
CA VAL A 50 6.95 3.19 1.86
C VAL A 50 6.29 4.51 2.20
N PHE A 51 5.39 4.49 3.19
CA PHE A 51 4.74 5.67 3.72
C PHE A 51 5.43 6.13 5.00
N TYR A 52 5.60 7.45 5.14
CA TYR A 52 6.04 8.08 6.37
C TYR A 52 5.26 9.38 6.56
N PHE A 53 5.35 9.99 7.73
CA PHE A 53 4.67 11.25 8.03
C PHE A 53 5.65 12.21 8.65
N ASP A 54 5.99 13.27 7.93
CA ASP A 54 6.88 14.34 8.39
C ASP A 54 6.22 15.69 8.13
N GLU A 55 6.25 16.58 9.11
CA GLU A 55 5.67 17.91 9.04
C GLU A 55 6.41 18.85 8.08
N ASP A 56 7.64 18.53 7.68
CA ASP A 56 8.33 19.24 6.61
C ASP A 56 7.70 18.93 5.24
N LEU A 57 6.90 19.88 4.76
CA LEU A 57 6.18 19.78 3.49
C LEU A 57 7.01 20.21 2.28
N SER A 58 8.30 20.49 2.43
CA SER A 58 9.16 20.86 1.30
C SER A 58 9.39 19.67 0.36
N TRP A 59 9.51 19.98 -0.94
CA TRP A 59 9.87 18.97 -1.93
C TRP A 59 11.26 18.40 -1.67
N GLU A 60 12.18 19.25 -1.27
CA GLU A 60 13.58 18.94 -1.00
C GLU A 60 13.72 17.92 0.12
N ALA A 61 12.91 18.03 1.17
CA ALA A 61 12.89 17.06 2.27
C ALA A 61 12.41 15.68 1.81
N GLU A 62 11.30 15.61 1.06
CA GLU A 62 10.81 14.34 0.52
C GLU A 62 11.79 13.71 -0.47
N ASP A 63 12.39 14.51 -1.38
CA ASP A 63 13.38 14.04 -2.35
C ASP A 63 14.64 13.48 -1.67
N ALA A 64 15.10 14.12 -0.58
CA ALA A 64 16.20 13.62 0.22
C ALA A 64 15.87 12.26 0.87
N VAL A 65 14.64 12.07 1.36
CA VAL A 65 14.19 10.77 1.91
C VAL A 65 14.12 9.72 0.80
N ILE A 66 13.55 10.05 -0.36
CA ILE A 66 13.48 9.13 -1.52
C ILE A 66 14.88 8.63 -1.89
N LYS A 67 15.87 9.54 -1.99
CA LYS A 67 17.26 9.19 -2.30
C LYS A 67 17.88 8.29 -1.24
N ARG A 68 17.75 8.62 0.04
CA ARG A 68 18.29 7.83 1.15
C ARG A 68 17.70 6.41 1.19
N VAL A 69 16.38 6.27 0.97
CA VAL A 69 15.72 4.96 0.90
C VAL A 69 16.22 4.19 -0.33
N GLY A 70 16.32 4.85 -1.48
CA GLY A 70 16.84 4.25 -2.71
C GLY A 70 18.27 3.74 -2.56
N GLU A 71 19.16 4.51 -1.97
CA GLU A 71 20.54 4.12 -1.70
C GLU A 71 20.63 2.93 -0.73
N LEU A 72 19.89 2.98 0.39
CA LEU A 72 19.88 1.93 1.40
C LEU A 72 19.41 0.57 0.85
N CYS A 73 18.50 0.59 -0.12
CA CYS A 73 17.80 -0.59 -0.63
C CYS A 73 18.17 -0.94 -2.09
N ALA A 74 19.19 -0.30 -2.67
CA ALA A 74 19.56 -0.43 -4.08
C ALA A 74 19.82 -1.89 -4.50
N ASP A 75 20.43 -2.69 -3.62
CA ASP A 75 20.79 -4.08 -3.86
C ASP A 75 19.60 -5.06 -3.76
N ILE A 76 18.45 -4.63 -3.25
CA ILE A 76 17.24 -5.47 -3.20
C ILE A 76 16.66 -5.66 -4.62
N GLY A 77 16.90 -4.70 -5.52
CA GLY A 77 16.50 -4.81 -6.92
C GLY A 77 14.99 -4.69 -7.16
N VAL A 78 14.29 -3.90 -6.33
CA VAL A 78 12.86 -3.63 -6.44
C VAL A 78 12.58 -2.15 -6.67
N THR A 79 11.42 -1.83 -7.23
CA THR A 79 10.96 -0.44 -7.35
C THR A 79 10.34 0.01 -6.03
N LEU A 80 10.83 1.11 -5.49
CA LEU A 80 10.30 1.72 -4.25
C LEU A 80 9.49 2.97 -4.58
N GLU A 81 8.29 3.06 -4.01
CA GLU A 81 7.50 4.29 -3.99
C GLU A 81 7.47 4.87 -2.57
N VAL A 82 8.25 5.92 -2.34
CA VAL A 82 8.37 6.57 -1.03
C VAL A 82 7.53 7.84 -1.02
N LYS A 83 6.65 7.99 -0.04
CA LYS A 83 5.70 9.12 0.04
C LYS A 83 5.58 9.66 1.46
N ASN A 84 5.81 10.97 1.60
CA ASN A 84 5.41 11.69 2.82
C ASN A 84 3.89 11.91 2.80
N GLN A 85 3.19 11.25 3.71
CA GLN A 85 1.73 11.31 3.76
C GLN A 85 1.20 12.70 4.15
N ALA A 86 1.98 13.51 4.84
CA ALA A 86 1.64 14.91 5.11
C ALA A 86 1.53 15.78 3.83
N ARG A 87 2.18 15.37 2.74
CA ARG A 87 2.23 16.12 1.48
C ARG A 87 1.23 15.67 0.41
N VAL A 88 0.56 14.53 0.59
CA VAL A 88 -0.27 13.93 -0.48
C VAL A 88 -1.34 14.90 -0.99
N HIS A 89 -1.99 15.66 -0.11
CA HIS A 89 -3.03 16.62 -0.46
C HIS A 89 -2.54 17.73 -1.41
N LEU A 90 -1.24 18.05 -1.43
CA LEU A 90 -0.67 19.12 -2.26
C LEU A 90 -0.64 18.79 -3.76
N TRP A 91 -0.63 17.51 -4.12
CA TRP A 91 -0.47 17.07 -5.50
C TRP A 91 -1.55 16.08 -5.97
N TYR A 92 -2.33 15.50 -5.06
CA TYR A 92 -3.27 14.43 -5.38
C TYR A 92 -4.37 14.87 -6.35
N GLU A 93 -4.98 16.03 -6.11
CA GLU A 93 -6.06 16.53 -6.97
C GLU A 93 -5.56 16.80 -8.40
N GLN A 94 -4.37 17.38 -8.55
CA GLN A 94 -3.78 17.60 -9.87
C GLN A 94 -3.52 16.29 -10.62
N ARG A 95 -3.13 15.23 -9.90
CA ARG A 95 -2.77 13.94 -10.51
C ARG A 95 -3.99 13.05 -10.79
N PHE A 96 -4.99 13.07 -9.94
CA PHE A 96 -6.12 12.12 -9.97
C PHE A 96 -7.47 12.76 -10.19
N GLY A 97 -7.57 14.10 -10.24
CA GLY A 97 -8.82 14.82 -10.50
C GLY A 97 -9.84 14.75 -9.36
N ALA A 98 -9.44 14.37 -8.17
CA ALA A 98 -10.31 14.26 -7.00
C ALA A 98 -9.65 14.94 -5.79
N PRO A 99 -10.41 15.66 -4.95
CA PRO A 99 -9.87 16.28 -3.76
C PRO A 99 -9.36 15.23 -2.77
N TYR A 100 -8.29 15.58 -2.05
CA TYR A 100 -7.71 14.72 -1.02
C TYR A 100 -7.52 15.53 0.26
N PRO A 101 -8.00 15.03 1.42
CA PRO A 101 -7.85 15.77 2.66
C PRO A 101 -6.39 15.81 3.11
N GLU A 102 -6.06 16.81 3.87
CA GLU A 102 -4.85 16.82 4.67
C GLU A 102 -4.90 15.67 5.68
N LEU A 103 -3.82 14.93 5.80
CA LEU A 103 -3.72 13.79 6.70
C LEU A 103 -3.00 14.17 7.98
N ALA A 104 -3.28 13.46 9.07
CA ALA A 104 -2.66 13.64 10.37
C ALA A 104 -1.64 12.53 10.72
N SER A 105 -1.57 11.47 9.91
CA SER A 105 -0.67 10.34 10.14
C SER A 105 -0.38 9.55 8.86
N ALA A 106 0.66 8.73 8.88
CA ALA A 106 0.92 7.78 7.80
C ALA A 106 -0.20 6.72 7.68
N ARG A 107 -0.83 6.34 8.79
CA ARG A 107 -1.96 5.39 8.84
C ARG A 107 -3.20 5.94 8.12
N ASP A 108 -3.44 7.25 8.17
CA ASP A 108 -4.56 7.88 7.43
C ASP A 108 -4.42 7.67 5.92
N GLY A 109 -3.20 7.66 5.40
CA GLY A 109 -2.94 7.36 3.99
C GLY A 109 -3.26 5.90 3.64
N ILE A 110 -2.90 4.96 4.50
CA ILE A 110 -3.22 3.53 4.35
C ILE A 110 -4.73 3.33 4.37
N ASP A 111 -5.44 4.01 5.25
CA ASP A 111 -6.90 3.96 5.40
C ASP A 111 -7.67 4.38 4.15
N ARG A 112 -7.01 5.02 3.19
CA ARG A 112 -7.63 5.60 1.99
C ARG A 112 -7.39 4.82 0.70
N TYR A 113 -6.92 3.58 0.77
CA TYR A 113 -6.91 2.74 -0.42
C TYR A 113 -8.32 2.47 -0.93
N LEU A 114 -8.47 2.33 -2.24
CA LEU A 114 -9.78 2.15 -2.91
C LEU A 114 -10.54 0.90 -2.45
N VAL A 115 -9.80 -0.18 -2.14
CA VAL A 115 -10.37 -1.46 -1.71
C VAL A 115 -10.09 -1.65 -0.23
N GLU A 116 -11.14 -1.82 0.56
CA GLU A 116 -11.09 -1.79 2.02
C GLU A 116 -10.12 -2.83 2.62
N CYS A 117 -10.13 -4.06 2.13
CA CYS A 117 -9.26 -5.13 2.63
C CYS A 117 -7.78 -4.95 2.26
N THR A 118 -7.45 -4.00 1.37
CA THR A 118 -6.06 -3.68 1.01
C THR A 118 -5.43 -2.61 1.91
N CYS A 119 -6.21 -2.03 2.84
CA CYS A 119 -5.73 -1.10 3.84
C CYS A 119 -4.90 -1.83 4.90
N VAL A 120 -3.69 -2.23 4.55
CA VAL A 120 -2.76 -2.94 5.43
C VAL A 120 -1.38 -2.31 5.37
N GLY A 121 -0.70 -2.27 6.49
CA GLY A 121 0.67 -1.77 6.62
C GLY A 121 1.43 -2.47 7.73
N ILE A 122 2.75 -2.43 7.66
CA ILE A 122 3.64 -2.87 8.74
C ILE A 122 4.46 -1.66 9.17
N ASP A 123 4.31 -1.25 10.41
CA ASP A 123 5.21 -0.28 11.04
C ASP A 123 6.62 -0.86 11.08
N VAL A 124 7.56 -0.24 10.40
CA VAL A 124 8.91 -0.80 10.27
C VAL A 124 9.71 -0.72 11.57
N GLY A 125 9.39 0.24 12.44
CA GLY A 125 10.05 0.44 13.73
C GLY A 125 9.61 -0.59 14.78
N THR A 126 8.30 -0.78 14.93
CA THR A 126 7.69 -1.68 15.90
C THR A 126 7.43 -3.08 15.36
N ARG A 127 7.37 -3.24 14.05
CA ARG A 127 6.93 -4.44 13.31
C ARG A 127 5.46 -4.79 13.55
N GLU A 128 4.68 -3.86 14.05
CA GLU A 128 3.25 -4.02 14.25
C GLU A 128 2.53 -4.04 12.90
N LEU A 129 1.63 -5.01 12.73
CA LEU A 129 0.71 -5.05 11.60
C LEU A 129 -0.44 -4.06 11.84
N TYR A 130 -0.63 -3.13 10.93
CA TYR A 130 -1.78 -2.24 10.87
C TYR A 130 -2.80 -2.77 9.86
N ALA A 131 -3.99 -3.12 10.31
CA ALA A 131 -5.09 -3.62 9.49
C ALA A 131 -6.43 -3.14 10.09
N PRO A 132 -6.83 -1.89 9.84
CA PRO A 132 -7.98 -1.26 10.49
C PRO A 132 -9.31 -1.97 10.21
N ASN A 133 -9.41 -2.64 9.07
CA ASN A 133 -10.61 -3.37 8.65
C ASN A 133 -10.50 -4.89 8.92
N GLY A 134 -9.50 -5.31 9.70
CA GLY A 134 -9.19 -6.72 9.92
C GLY A 134 -8.61 -7.40 8.68
N LEU A 135 -8.47 -8.73 8.74
CA LEU A 135 -7.86 -9.53 7.69
C LEU A 135 -8.83 -10.53 7.04
N ALA A 136 -10.06 -10.61 7.51
CA ALA A 136 -11.03 -11.61 7.01
C ALA A 136 -11.30 -11.42 5.51
N ASP A 137 -11.72 -10.23 5.09
CA ASP A 137 -11.99 -9.95 3.67
C ASP A 137 -10.74 -10.11 2.79
N LEU A 138 -9.55 -9.78 3.31
CA LEU A 138 -8.29 -10.02 2.61
C LEU A 138 -8.03 -11.51 2.40
N HIS A 139 -8.21 -12.31 3.44
CA HIS A 139 -8.07 -13.77 3.39
C HIS A 139 -9.12 -14.41 2.47
N ASP A 140 -10.38 -13.98 2.59
CA ASP A 140 -11.50 -14.57 1.84
C ASP A 140 -11.62 -14.03 0.42
N GLY A 141 -10.87 -12.98 0.09
CA GLY A 141 -10.83 -12.37 -1.24
C GLY A 141 -12.04 -11.51 -1.57
N ILE A 142 -12.60 -10.85 -0.57
CA ILE A 142 -13.78 -9.99 -0.72
C ILE A 142 -13.33 -8.55 -0.94
N LEU A 143 -13.65 -8.00 -2.12
CA LEU A 143 -13.26 -6.64 -2.52
C LEU A 143 -14.40 -5.67 -2.24
N ARG A 144 -14.41 -5.03 -1.06
CA ARG A 144 -15.37 -3.99 -0.73
C ARG A 144 -14.82 -2.62 -1.07
N ARG A 145 -15.72 -1.73 -1.52
CA ARG A 145 -15.39 -0.32 -1.71
C ARG A 145 -15.12 0.33 -0.36
N ASN A 146 -14.02 1.05 -0.26
CA ASN A 146 -13.67 1.78 0.94
C ASN A 146 -14.52 3.06 1.07
N PRO A 147 -15.31 3.23 2.15
CA PRO A 147 -16.10 4.44 2.36
C PRO A 147 -15.26 5.70 2.61
N LYS A 148 -14.01 5.53 3.10
CA LYS A 148 -13.06 6.66 3.29
C LYS A 148 -12.49 7.19 1.97
N ASN A 149 -12.66 6.45 0.86
CA ASN A 149 -12.25 6.87 -0.49
C ASN A 149 -13.39 6.63 -1.48
N PRO A 150 -14.42 7.50 -1.52
CA PRO A 150 -15.64 7.30 -2.28
C PRO A 150 -15.48 7.58 -3.79
N GLN A 151 -14.59 6.86 -4.45
CA GLN A 151 -14.35 6.92 -5.89
C GLN A 151 -14.81 5.61 -6.57
N PRO A 152 -16.11 5.44 -6.87
CA PRO A 152 -16.65 4.15 -7.33
C PRO A 152 -16.03 3.69 -8.65
N GLN A 153 -15.80 4.57 -9.59
CA GLN A 153 -15.21 4.22 -10.89
C GLN A 153 -13.76 3.71 -10.74
N ALA A 154 -12.96 4.42 -9.93
CA ALA A 154 -11.59 4.00 -9.63
C ALA A 154 -11.55 2.68 -8.85
N PHE A 155 -12.48 2.48 -7.91
CA PHE A 155 -12.65 1.23 -7.19
C PHE A 155 -12.91 0.06 -8.16
N PHE A 156 -13.92 0.18 -9.06
CA PHE A 156 -14.24 -0.90 -10.00
C PHE A 156 -13.08 -1.21 -10.93
N ALA A 157 -12.42 -0.19 -11.50
CA ALA A 157 -11.24 -0.39 -12.33
C ALA A 157 -10.14 -1.16 -11.59
N LYS A 158 -9.90 -0.80 -10.32
CA LYS A 158 -8.89 -1.46 -9.47
C LYS A 158 -9.29 -2.89 -9.11
N ALA A 159 -10.54 -3.11 -8.69
CA ALA A 159 -11.06 -4.42 -8.32
C ALA A 159 -11.04 -5.41 -9.51
N LEU A 160 -11.47 -4.98 -10.69
CA LEU A 160 -11.39 -5.78 -11.91
C LEU A 160 -9.94 -6.12 -12.30
N SER A 161 -9.00 -5.18 -12.10
CA SER A 161 -7.58 -5.47 -12.33
C SER A 161 -7.02 -6.52 -11.37
N TYR A 162 -7.56 -6.61 -10.15
CA TYR A 162 -7.23 -7.68 -9.21
C TYR A 162 -7.86 -9.01 -9.61
N GLN A 163 -9.15 -9.02 -9.97
CA GLN A 163 -9.83 -10.25 -10.44
C GLN A 163 -9.16 -10.84 -11.69
N ALA A 164 -8.65 -10.02 -12.61
CA ALA A 164 -7.90 -10.49 -13.77
C ALA A 164 -6.65 -11.28 -13.39
N ARG A 165 -6.03 -11.00 -12.24
CA ARG A 165 -4.85 -11.71 -11.71
C ARG A 165 -5.21 -12.85 -10.76
N TRP A 166 -6.29 -12.68 -9.99
CA TRP A 166 -6.78 -13.65 -9.02
C TRP A 166 -8.30 -13.82 -9.21
N PRO A 167 -8.73 -14.73 -10.14
CA PRO A 167 -10.15 -14.88 -10.50
C PRO A 167 -11.08 -15.32 -9.38
N TRP A 168 -10.52 -15.81 -8.27
CA TRP A 168 -11.28 -16.19 -7.08
C TRP A 168 -11.68 -14.99 -6.18
N LEU A 169 -11.17 -13.79 -6.45
CA LEU A 169 -11.60 -12.58 -5.74
C LEU A 169 -13.02 -12.20 -6.15
N THR A 170 -13.81 -11.72 -5.20
CA THR A 170 -15.22 -11.38 -5.40
C THR A 170 -15.52 -9.94 -5.05
N ILE A 171 -16.39 -9.29 -5.85
CA ILE A 171 -16.92 -7.95 -5.57
C ILE A 171 -18.36 -8.16 -5.06
N PRO A 172 -18.71 -7.81 -3.80
CA PRO A 172 -20.06 -8.00 -3.29
C PRO A 172 -21.09 -7.21 -4.10
N GLY A 173 -22.20 -7.86 -4.47
CA GLY A 173 -23.29 -7.26 -5.26
C GLY A 173 -23.14 -7.40 -6.79
N GLU A 174 -22.03 -7.94 -7.29
CA GLU A 174 -21.94 -8.39 -8.69
C GLU A 174 -22.27 -9.88 -8.80
N PRO A 175 -22.98 -10.31 -9.89
CA PRO A 175 -23.17 -11.73 -10.16
C PRO A 175 -21.82 -12.39 -10.36
N ALA A 176 -21.63 -13.59 -9.80
CA ALA A 176 -20.43 -14.37 -9.99
C ALA A 176 -20.17 -14.54 -11.49
N SER A 177 -18.96 -14.20 -11.96
CA SER A 177 -18.56 -14.46 -13.34
C SER A 177 -18.64 -15.97 -13.59
N ALA A 178 -19.46 -16.37 -14.56
CA ALA A 178 -19.64 -17.77 -14.96
C ALA A 178 -18.39 -18.30 -15.69
#